data_3ec43c82114c81a5d6504934afe26b99
#
_entry.id   3ec43c82114c81a5d6504934afe26b99
#
_cell.length_a   1.000
_cell.length_b   1.000
_cell.length_c   1.000
_cell.angle_alpha   90.00
_cell.angle_beta   90.00
_cell.angle_gamma   90.00
#
_symmetry.space_group_name_H-M   'P 1'
#
loop_
_entity.id
_entity.type
_entity.pdbx_description
1 polymer ?
#
loop_
_entity_poly.entity_id
_entity_poly.type
_entity_poly.pdbx_seq_one_letter_code
_entity_poly.pdbx_strand_id
1 'polypeptide(L)'
;MTSGNKPLLFAVGGAHLDRRGQSTVPFVPGASNPGIMREEPGGGVFNALRLAAQRGIAAELLSIRGGDRIGETIGAAIESAGIIDSSVVFMDRATPSYTAILDEHGDVVAAIADMALYEVALPRQLRRRKVRDAVAAADAIFCDANLPADALERLAGLAEHRPIYALAISPAKAVRLRTILGNLNCLFMNRREALALTGLGQSAELKEICAALRAAGLQVAVISNGAGPTLAYHNDFAYTVEPPGVDGIADVTGAGDALAGGTIAGLMQGVAFHEAVRQGMTASMLTLKTHSASPIFTPEEFDAALSLIPDATLLR
;
A
#
# COMPACT_ATOMS: atom_id res chain seq x y z
N MET A 1 -27.67 13.90 -12.87
CA MET A 1 -26.54 13.27 -12.17
C MET A 1 -26.82 13.46 -10.69
N THR A 2 -27.29 12.42 -10.00
CA THR A 2 -27.52 12.45 -8.56
C THR A 2 -26.16 12.61 -7.88
N SER A 3 -26.00 13.63 -7.04
CA SER A 3 -24.85 13.81 -6.17
C SER A 3 -24.84 12.70 -5.10
N GLY A 4 -24.54 11.49 -5.52
CA GLY A 4 -24.26 10.40 -4.59
C GLY A 4 -23.03 10.77 -3.79
N ASN A 5 -23.12 10.66 -2.47
CA ASN A 5 -21.98 10.86 -1.58
C ASN A 5 -20.86 9.90 -2.02
N LYS A 6 -19.63 10.41 -2.22
CA LYS A 6 -18.49 9.53 -2.56
C LYS A 6 -18.27 8.53 -1.44
N PRO A 7 -17.99 7.24 -1.74
CA PRO A 7 -17.68 6.29 -0.68
C PRO A 7 -16.42 6.73 0.07
N LEU A 8 -16.45 6.62 1.41
CA LEU A 8 -15.38 7.06 2.31
C LEU A 8 -14.49 5.91 2.74
N LEU A 9 -13.20 6.01 2.43
CA LEU A 9 -12.15 5.10 2.88
C LEU A 9 -11.40 5.74 4.06
N PHE A 10 -11.56 5.18 5.26
CA PHE A 10 -10.77 5.57 6.43
C PHE A 10 -9.52 4.70 6.51
N ALA A 11 -8.36 5.32 6.51
CA ALA A 11 -7.11 4.61 6.53
C ALA A 11 -6.28 4.88 7.78
N VAL A 12 -5.57 3.84 8.25
CA VAL A 12 -4.65 3.91 9.39
C VAL A 12 -3.32 3.33 8.97
N GLY A 13 -2.27 4.14 8.95
CA GLY A 13 -0.95 3.63 8.55
C GLY A 13 0.10 4.71 8.32
N GLY A 14 1.12 4.33 7.55
CA GLY A 14 2.29 5.18 7.32
C GLY A 14 2.03 6.31 6.32
N ALA A 15 2.43 7.53 6.74
CA ALA A 15 2.70 8.67 5.89
C ALA A 15 3.99 9.32 6.40
N HIS A 16 5.09 9.19 5.67
CA HIS A 16 6.43 9.52 6.11
C HIS A 16 7.29 10.03 4.96
N LEU A 17 8.52 10.40 5.23
CA LEU A 17 9.45 10.82 4.20
C LEU A 17 10.27 9.64 3.71
N ASP A 18 10.23 9.38 2.41
CA ASP A 18 11.14 8.46 1.72
C ASP A 18 12.32 9.24 1.17
N ARG A 19 13.53 8.82 1.55
CA ARG A 19 14.80 9.35 1.06
C ARG A 19 15.53 8.27 0.29
N ARG A 20 15.98 8.58 -0.92
CA ARG A 20 16.76 7.69 -1.77
C ARG A 20 18.02 8.39 -2.25
N GLY A 21 19.18 7.88 -1.85
CA GLY A 21 20.48 8.32 -2.33
C GLY A 21 21.01 7.32 -3.34
N GLN A 22 21.03 7.66 -4.63
CA GLN A 22 21.56 6.78 -5.68
C GLN A 22 22.98 7.20 -6.05
N SER A 23 23.92 6.24 -5.98
CA SER A 23 25.29 6.46 -6.48
C SER A 23 25.27 6.68 -8.00
N THR A 24 26.10 7.61 -8.47
CA THR A 24 26.32 7.86 -9.91
C THR A 24 27.53 7.14 -10.47
N VAL A 25 28.23 6.40 -9.63
CA VAL A 25 29.42 5.60 -9.94
C VAL A 25 29.32 4.26 -9.19
N PRO A 26 30.14 3.24 -9.51
CA PRO A 26 30.18 1.98 -8.77
C PRO A 26 30.29 2.22 -7.26
N PHE A 27 29.35 1.65 -6.50
CA PHE A 27 29.25 1.87 -5.06
C PHE A 27 30.44 1.25 -4.30
N VAL A 28 31.11 2.06 -3.48
CA VAL A 28 32.24 1.63 -2.65
C VAL A 28 31.83 1.65 -1.17
N PRO A 29 31.70 0.46 -0.52
CA PRO A 29 31.39 0.39 0.91
C PRO A 29 32.46 1.09 1.76
N GLY A 30 32.01 1.82 2.79
CA GLY A 30 32.92 2.51 3.72
C GLY A 30 33.54 3.79 3.18
N ALA A 31 33.17 4.24 1.98
CA ALA A 31 33.63 5.48 1.37
C ALA A 31 32.49 6.49 1.16
N SER A 32 32.83 7.74 0.88
CA SER A 32 31.88 8.75 0.39
C SER A 32 31.67 8.54 -1.10
N ASN A 33 30.46 8.20 -1.49
CA ASN A 33 30.09 7.94 -2.89
C ASN A 33 29.41 9.17 -3.49
N PRO A 34 29.83 9.67 -4.66
CA PRO A 34 29.10 10.67 -5.41
C PRO A 34 27.71 10.15 -5.78
N GLY A 35 26.67 10.98 -5.63
CA GLY A 35 25.30 10.50 -5.88
C GLY A 35 24.28 11.61 -5.89
N ILE A 36 23.03 11.23 -6.12
CA ILE A 36 21.87 12.12 -6.15
C ILE A 36 20.90 11.70 -5.04
N MET A 37 20.49 12.67 -4.21
CA MET A 37 19.45 12.46 -3.19
C MET A 37 18.09 12.88 -3.73
N ARG A 38 17.09 12.06 -3.50
CA ARG A 38 15.67 12.35 -3.75
C ARG A 38 14.90 12.17 -2.47
N GLU A 39 13.98 13.07 -2.20
CA GLU A 39 13.07 13.01 -1.06
C GLU A 39 11.64 13.15 -1.55
N GLU A 40 10.76 12.29 -1.06
CA GLU A 40 9.35 12.27 -1.47
C GLU A 40 8.47 11.88 -0.27
N PRO A 41 7.31 12.56 -0.07
CA PRO A 41 6.27 12.05 0.82
C PRO A 41 5.79 10.68 0.35
N GLY A 42 5.90 9.67 1.21
CA GLY A 42 5.58 8.29 0.91
C GLY A 42 4.90 7.58 2.08
N GLY A 43 4.92 6.25 2.02
CA GLY A 43 4.23 5.35 2.93
C GLY A 43 3.13 4.59 2.21
N GLY A 44 3.10 3.26 2.36
CA GLY A 44 2.25 2.37 1.55
C GLY A 44 0.76 2.76 1.59
N VAL A 45 0.21 3.00 2.78
CA VAL A 45 -1.18 3.46 2.92
C VAL A 45 -1.39 4.83 2.27
N PHE A 46 -0.48 5.78 2.50
CA PHE A 46 -0.63 7.12 1.93
C PHE A 46 -0.53 7.10 0.40
N ASN A 47 0.41 6.34 -0.18
CA ASN A 47 0.53 6.18 -1.62
C ASN A 47 -0.75 5.59 -2.23
N ALA A 48 -1.28 4.49 -1.65
CA ALA A 48 -2.51 3.87 -2.11
C ALA A 48 -3.74 4.81 -1.99
N LEU A 49 -3.83 5.60 -0.90
CA LEU A 49 -4.90 6.57 -0.72
C LEU A 49 -4.88 7.68 -1.77
N ARG A 50 -3.70 8.18 -2.13
CA ARG A 50 -3.57 9.17 -3.21
C ARG A 50 -4.16 8.65 -4.53
N LEU A 51 -3.87 7.40 -4.86
CA LEU A 51 -4.41 6.74 -6.05
C LEU A 51 -5.94 6.53 -5.95
N ALA A 52 -6.43 6.06 -4.80
CA ALA A 52 -7.87 5.89 -4.58
C ALA A 52 -8.63 7.23 -4.67
N ALA A 53 -8.07 8.30 -4.12
CA ALA A 53 -8.66 9.64 -4.19
C ALA A 53 -8.76 10.16 -5.64
N GLN A 54 -7.72 9.96 -6.45
CA GLN A 54 -7.74 10.27 -7.89
C GLN A 54 -8.82 9.49 -8.64
N ARG A 55 -9.17 8.28 -8.17
CA ARG A 55 -10.24 7.44 -8.70
C ARG A 55 -11.62 7.76 -8.12
N GLY A 56 -11.77 8.86 -7.39
CA GLY A 56 -13.06 9.37 -6.93
C GLY A 56 -13.52 8.85 -5.56
N ILE A 57 -12.65 8.19 -4.79
CA ILE A 57 -12.94 7.77 -3.41
C ILE A 57 -12.66 8.94 -2.46
N ALA A 58 -13.59 9.24 -1.54
CA ALA A 58 -13.30 10.13 -0.42
C ALA A 58 -12.35 9.40 0.55
N ALA A 59 -11.32 10.08 1.03
CA ALA A 59 -10.29 9.45 1.85
C ALA A 59 -10.00 10.27 3.11
N GLU A 60 -9.83 9.57 4.24
CA GLU A 60 -9.37 10.12 5.51
C GLU A 60 -8.19 9.28 6.01
N LEU A 61 -7.11 9.94 6.43
CA LEU A 61 -5.90 9.29 6.90
C LEU A 61 -5.63 9.59 8.37
N LEU A 62 -5.54 8.55 9.19
CA LEU A 62 -4.93 8.58 10.50
C LEU A 62 -3.48 8.08 10.40
N SER A 63 -2.53 8.99 10.52
CA SER A 63 -1.10 8.68 10.65
C SER A 63 -0.50 9.37 11.87
N ILE A 64 0.81 9.23 12.04
CA ILE A 64 1.55 9.88 13.13
C ILE A 64 2.75 10.60 12.53
N ARG A 65 2.97 11.86 12.93
CA ARG A 65 4.15 12.62 12.54
C ARG A 65 4.70 13.47 13.68
N GLY A 66 5.92 13.92 13.53
CA GLY A 66 6.53 14.91 14.42
C GLY A 66 6.06 16.32 14.09
N GLY A 67 6.32 17.26 15.00
CA GLY A 67 6.14 18.70 14.80
C GLY A 67 7.36 19.36 14.14
N ASP A 68 8.04 18.62 13.27
CA ASP A 68 9.20 19.07 12.52
C ASP A 68 8.84 19.46 11.08
N ARG A 69 9.82 20.02 10.33
CA ARG A 69 9.64 20.44 8.94
C ARG A 69 9.18 19.28 8.04
N ILE A 70 9.63 18.04 8.33
CA ILE A 70 9.20 16.87 7.58
C ILE A 70 7.71 16.62 7.82
N GLY A 71 7.25 16.71 9.07
CA GLY A 71 5.84 16.58 9.42
C GLY A 71 4.95 17.64 8.74
N GLU A 72 5.43 18.88 8.60
CA GLU A 72 4.73 19.92 7.82
C GLU A 72 4.63 19.54 6.33
N THR A 73 5.73 19.06 5.73
CA THR A 73 5.75 18.59 4.34
C THR A 73 4.77 17.44 4.10
N ILE A 74 4.70 16.47 5.02
CA ILE A 74 3.75 15.36 4.93
C ILE A 74 2.31 15.85 5.06
N GLY A 75 2.02 16.76 6.02
CA GLY A 75 0.69 17.36 6.16
C GLY A 75 0.23 18.06 4.89
N ALA A 76 1.08 18.92 4.31
CA ALA A 76 0.79 19.60 3.05
C ALA A 76 0.55 18.62 1.89
N ALA A 77 1.30 17.51 1.83
CA ALA A 77 1.11 16.47 0.82
C ALA A 77 -0.23 15.73 0.97
N ILE A 78 -0.68 15.45 2.20
CA ILE A 78 -1.98 14.83 2.48
C ILE A 78 -3.11 15.77 2.01
N GLU A 79 -3.05 17.04 2.39
CA GLU A 79 -4.04 18.05 2.03
C GLU A 79 -4.10 18.29 0.52
N SER A 80 -2.93 18.40 -0.15
CA SER A 80 -2.85 18.59 -1.60
C SER A 80 -3.42 17.42 -2.40
N ALA A 81 -3.42 16.22 -1.82
CA ALA A 81 -4.05 15.04 -2.40
C ALA A 81 -5.59 14.98 -2.19
N GLY A 82 -6.17 15.98 -1.52
CA GLY A 82 -7.60 16.02 -1.19
C GLY A 82 -8.01 14.99 -0.14
N ILE A 83 -7.06 14.52 0.66
CA ILE A 83 -7.28 13.54 1.74
C ILE A 83 -7.51 14.30 3.05
N ILE A 84 -8.53 13.90 3.83
CA ILE A 84 -8.77 14.45 5.16
C ILE A 84 -7.64 14.00 6.09
N ASP A 85 -6.89 14.97 6.63
CA ASP A 85 -5.79 14.69 7.55
C ASP A 85 -6.28 14.58 9.00
N SER A 86 -6.38 13.36 9.50
CA SER A 86 -6.66 13.04 10.90
C SER A 86 -5.42 12.61 11.68
N SER A 87 -4.22 12.85 11.14
CA SER A 87 -2.96 12.49 11.77
C SER A 87 -2.73 13.20 13.10
N VAL A 88 -1.96 12.54 13.97
CA VAL A 88 -1.58 13.10 15.26
C VAL A 88 -0.14 13.60 15.19
N VAL A 89 0.07 14.85 15.60
CA VAL A 89 1.38 15.51 15.63
C VAL A 89 1.96 15.45 17.03
N PHE A 90 3.19 14.95 17.16
CA PHE A 90 3.96 14.92 18.39
C PHE A 90 5.06 15.97 18.32
N MET A 91 4.93 17.05 19.09
CA MET A 91 5.85 18.19 19.05
C MET A 91 7.27 17.89 19.55
N ASP A 92 7.43 16.79 20.29
CA ASP A 92 8.69 16.33 20.91
C ASP A 92 9.33 15.11 20.19
N ARG A 93 8.84 14.77 18.99
CA ARG A 93 9.28 13.60 18.23
C ARG A 93 9.63 13.98 16.80
N ALA A 94 10.55 13.21 16.20
CA ALA A 94 10.81 13.29 14.77
C ALA A 94 9.74 12.55 13.96
N THR A 95 9.45 13.08 12.77
CA THR A 95 8.58 12.40 11.81
C THR A 95 9.25 11.13 11.29
N PRO A 96 8.53 9.99 11.22
CA PRO A 96 9.07 8.75 10.65
C PRO A 96 9.65 8.96 9.25
N SER A 97 10.71 8.21 8.94
CA SER A 97 11.35 8.28 7.63
C SER A 97 11.94 6.93 7.22
N TYR A 98 11.98 6.71 5.91
CA TYR A 98 12.72 5.63 5.29
C TYR A 98 13.88 6.21 4.48
N THR A 99 15.09 5.68 4.66
CA THR A 99 16.26 6.12 3.91
C THR A 99 16.90 4.91 3.26
N ALA A 100 17.01 4.90 1.92
CA ALA A 100 17.69 3.88 1.16
C ALA A 100 18.92 4.47 0.44
N ILE A 101 19.99 3.69 0.42
CA ILE A 101 21.17 3.93 -0.41
C ILE A 101 21.14 2.89 -1.52
N LEU A 102 21.22 3.38 -2.74
CA LEU A 102 21.18 2.59 -3.97
C LEU A 102 22.53 2.67 -4.67
N ASP A 103 22.91 1.60 -5.33
CA ASP A 103 24.04 1.62 -6.24
C ASP A 103 23.72 2.34 -7.56
N GLU A 104 24.65 2.33 -8.52
CA GLU A 104 24.50 2.97 -9.83
C GLU A 104 23.42 2.32 -10.71
N HIS A 105 23.03 1.08 -10.39
CA HIS A 105 21.96 0.34 -11.10
C HIS A 105 20.58 0.54 -10.46
N GLY A 106 20.52 1.18 -9.27
CA GLY A 106 19.29 1.39 -8.51
C GLY A 106 18.97 0.25 -7.53
N ASP A 107 19.89 -0.70 -7.33
CA ASP A 107 19.71 -1.77 -6.35
C ASP A 107 20.02 -1.28 -4.94
N VAL A 108 19.21 -1.73 -3.97
CA VAL A 108 19.35 -1.32 -2.57
C VAL A 108 20.60 -1.94 -1.95
N VAL A 109 21.57 -1.10 -1.60
CA VAL A 109 22.77 -1.49 -0.87
C VAL A 109 22.53 -1.52 0.64
N ALA A 110 21.82 -0.52 1.16
CA ALA A 110 21.46 -0.40 2.57
C ALA A 110 20.18 0.42 2.75
N ALA A 111 19.44 0.14 3.80
CA ALA A 111 18.29 0.96 4.14
C ALA A 111 18.07 1.04 5.66
N ILE A 112 17.53 2.16 6.12
CA ILE A 112 17.10 2.39 7.50
C ILE A 112 15.63 2.83 7.47
N ALA A 113 14.80 2.13 8.24
CA ALA A 113 13.40 2.46 8.46
C ALA A 113 13.22 2.96 9.90
N ASP A 114 13.21 4.27 10.09
CA ASP A 114 12.91 4.89 11.39
C ASP A 114 11.39 5.05 11.55
N MET A 115 10.75 3.98 11.99
CA MET A 115 9.29 3.85 12.08
C MET A 115 8.78 3.60 13.51
N ALA A 116 9.65 3.69 14.51
CA ALA A 116 9.32 3.35 15.90
C ALA A 116 8.13 4.18 16.45
N LEU A 117 7.96 5.42 15.98
CA LEU A 117 6.87 6.28 16.41
C LEU A 117 5.49 5.68 16.06
N TYR A 118 5.34 4.99 14.92
CA TYR A 118 4.09 4.31 14.58
C TYR A 118 3.75 3.20 15.57
N GLU A 119 4.74 2.39 15.94
CA GLU A 119 4.54 1.25 16.84
C GLU A 119 4.06 1.68 18.23
N VAL A 120 4.59 2.80 18.73
CA VAL A 120 4.24 3.31 20.06
C VAL A 120 2.94 4.11 20.06
N ALA A 121 2.69 4.90 19.01
CA ALA A 121 1.65 5.90 19.03
C ALA A 121 0.32 5.44 18.41
N LEU A 122 0.31 4.70 17.28
CA LEU A 122 -0.91 4.27 16.62
C LEU A 122 -1.84 3.43 17.54
N PRO A 123 -1.36 2.45 18.33
CA PRO A 123 -2.23 1.67 19.21
C PRO A 123 -3.00 2.54 20.21
N ARG A 124 -2.40 3.65 20.66
CA ARG A 124 -3.04 4.59 21.59
C ARG A 124 -4.14 5.42 20.91
N GLN A 125 -3.93 5.79 19.62
CA GLN A 125 -4.92 6.58 18.88
C GLN A 125 -6.19 5.79 18.61
N LEU A 126 -6.10 4.49 18.34
CA LEU A 126 -7.25 3.59 18.12
C LEU A 126 -8.17 3.46 19.36
N ARG A 127 -7.75 3.96 20.53
CA ARG A 127 -8.59 4.02 21.73
C ARG A 127 -9.42 5.29 21.84
N ARG A 128 -9.12 6.31 21.03
CA ARG A 128 -9.81 7.61 21.09
C ARG A 128 -11.19 7.54 20.48
N ARG A 129 -12.14 8.26 21.08
CA ARG A 129 -13.52 8.35 20.58
C ARG A 129 -13.55 8.87 19.14
N LYS A 130 -12.80 9.95 18.83
CA LYS A 130 -12.74 10.51 17.48
C LYS A 130 -12.39 9.45 16.42
N VAL A 131 -11.45 8.54 16.71
CA VAL A 131 -11.05 7.48 15.77
C VAL A 131 -12.15 6.42 15.64
N ARG A 132 -12.82 6.03 16.73
CA ARG A 132 -13.96 5.13 16.67
C ARG A 132 -15.10 5.72 15.85
N ASP A 133 -15.39 7.01 16.04
CA ASP A 133 -16.43 7.73 15.30
C ASP A 133 -16.07 7.80 13.79
N ALA A 134 -14.80 8.05 13.43
CA ALA A 134 -14.32 8.04 12.05
C ALA A 134 -14.43 6.63 11.41
N VAL A 135 -14.00 5.57 12.12
CA VAL A 135 -14.20 4.18 11.66
C VAL A 135 -15.68 3.89 11.45
N ALA A 136 -16.54 4.33 12.37
CA ALA A 136 -17.99 4.12 12.27
C ALA A 136 -18.65 4.88 11.10
N ALA A 137 -18.08 5.99 10.68
CA ALA A 137 -18.58 6.80 9.56
C ALA A 137 -18.09 6.32 8.19
N ALA A 138 -17.03 5.49 8.14
CA ALA A 138 -16.44 5.03 6.90
C ALA A 138 -17.22 3.89 6.25
N ASP A 139 -17.16 3.80 4.91
CA ASP A 139 -17.70 2.69 4.12
C ASP A 139 -16.73 1.50 4.09
N ALA A 140 -15.42 1.76 4.21
CA ALA A 140 -14.38 0.75 4.30
C ALA A 140 -13.18 1.26 5.11
N ILE A 141 -12.39 0.30 5.62
CA ILE A 141 -11.18 0.56 6.40
C ILE A 141 -9.97 0.06 5.62
N PHE A 142 -8.87 0.83 5.66
CA PHE A 142 -7.61 0.43 5.06
C PHE A 142 -6.48 0.55 6.08
N CYS A 143 -5.59 -0.44 6.16
CA CYS A 143 -4.46 -0.40 7.07
C CYS A 143 -3.21 -1.04 6.48
N ASP A 144 -2.08 -0.89 7.17
CA ASP A 144 -0.84 -1.56 6.80
C ASP A 144 -0.18 -2.26 8.01
N ALA A 145 0.76 -3.13 7.71
CA ALA A 145 1.51 -3.87 8.71
C ALA A 145 2.57 -3.01 9.45
N ASN A 146 2.59 -1.68 9.30
CA ASN A 146 3.30 -0.79 10.20
C ASN A 146 2.64 -0.76 11.59
N LEU A 147 1.34 -1.07 11.65
CA LEU A 147 0.66 -1.28 12.92
C LEU A 147 1.16 -2.58 13.59
N PRO A 148 1.41 -2.58 14.90
CA PRO A 148 1.64 -3.82 15.63
C PRO A 148 0.37 -4.68 15.71
N ALA A 149 0.53 -5.98 15.98
CA ALA A 149 -0.56 -6.96 15.93
C ALA A 149 -1.76 -6.60 16.83
N ASP A 150 -1.50 -6.12 18.04
CA ASP A 150 -2.56 -5.69 18.98
C ASP A 150 -3.36 -4.48 18.47
N ALA A 151 -2.72 -3.59 17.72
CA ALA A 151 -3.39 -2.47 17.06
C ALA A 151 -4.24 -2.94 15.87
N LEU A 152 -3.75 -3.89 15.08
CA LEU A 152 -4.49 -4.51 14.00
C LEU A 152 -5.73 -5.25 14.51
N GLU A 153 -5.60 -6.05 15.57
CA GLU A 153 -6.74 -6.72 16.24
C GLU A 153 -7.77 -5.72 16.74
N ARG A 154 -7.31 -4.63 17.37
CA ARG A 154 -8.21 -3.57 17.83
C ARG A 154 -8.93 -2.90 16.66
N LEU A 155 -8.23 -2.59 15.56
CA LEU A 155 -8.84 -1.99 14.38
C LEU A 155 -9.88 -2.92 13.77
N ALA A 156 -9.57 -4.21 13.65
CA ALA A 156 -10.50 -5.22 13.17
C ALA A 156 -11.76 -5.30 14.03
N GLY A 157 -11.62 -5.22 15.37
CA GLY A 157 -12.76 -5.18 16.29
C GLY A 157 -13.59 -3.89 16.18
N LEU A 158 -12.98 -2.76 15.83
CA LEU A 158 -13.70 -1.50 15.60
C LEU A 158 -14.43 -1.45 14.26
N ALA A 159 -13.93 -2.14 13.26
CA ALA A 159 -14.51 -2.12 11.92
C ALA A 159 -15.90 -2.77 11.86
N GLU A 160 -16.23 -3.67 12.81
CA GLU A 160 -17.51 -4.39 12.84
C GLU A 160 -17.78 -5.13 11.52
N HIS A 161 -18.76 -4.65 10.74
CA HIS A 161 -19.16 -5.23 9.45
C HIS A 161 -18.53 -4.53 8.23
N ARG A 162 -17.70 -3.51 8.46
CA ARG A 162 -17.07 -2.74 7.38
C ARG A 162 -15.94 -3.52 6.74
N PRO A 163 -15.83 -3.50 5.41
CA PRO A 163 -14.70 -4.12 4.73
C PRO A 163 -13.36 -3.58 5.23
N ILE A 164 -12.41 -4.50 5.48
CA ILE A 164 -11.04 -4.18 5.86
C ILE A 164 -10.11 -4.60 4.73
N TYR A 165 -9.37 -3.65 4.20
CA TYR A 165 -8.28 -3.84 3.26
C TYR A 165 -6.95 -3.67 3.97
N ALA A 166 -5.92 -4.43 3.58
CA ALA A 166 -4.60 -4.32 4.23
C ALA A 166 -3.44 -4.43 3.24
N LEU A 167 -2.32 -3.77 3.58
CA LEU A 167 -1.01 -3.89 2.92
C LEU A 167 -0.01 -4.61 3.82
N ALA A 168 0.73 -5.56 3.27
CA ALA A 168 1.73 -6.34 4.00
C ALA A 168 3.04 -5.57 4.26
N ILE A 169 3.41 -4.61 3.41
CA ILE A 169 4.54 -3.67 3.50
C ILE A 169 5.92 -4.33 3.36
N SER A 170 6.19 -5.38 4.09
CA SER A 170 7.48 -6.11 4.01
C SER A 170 7.34 -7.50 4.61
N PRO A 171 8.24 -8.44 4.24
CA PRO A 171 8.22 -9.80 4.80
C PRO A 171 8.26 -9.83 6.33
N ALA A 172 9.08 -8.98 6.95
CA ALA A 172 9.22 -8.91 8.41
C ALA A 172 7.95 -8.40 9.11
N LYS A 173 7.18 -7.52 8.46
CA LYS A 173 5.96 -6.92 9.02
C LYS A 173 4.70 -7.71 8.66
N ALA A 174 4.66 -8.37 7.51
CA ALA A 174 3.53 -9.15 7.02
C ALA A 174 2.99 -10.13 8.07
N VAL A 175 3.87 -10.75 8.86
CA VAL A 175 3.50 -11.71 9.91
C VAL A 175 2.61 -11.10 11.01
N ARG A 176 2.60 -9.78 11.17
CA ARG A 176 1.72 -9.08 12.13
C ARG A 176 0.23 -9.22 11.77
N LEU A 177 -0.08 -9.42 10.47
CA LEU A 177 -1.44 -9.58 9.96
C LEU A 177 -2.04 -10.96 10.26
N ARG A 178 -1.26 -11.93 10.73
CA ARG A 178 -1.73 -13.29 11.01
C ARG A 178 -2.93 -13.32 11.95
N THR A 179 -2.98 -12.41 12.91
CA THR A 179 -4.04 -12.35 13.93
C THR A 179 -5.39 -11.89 13.38
N ILE A 180 -5.40 -11.25 12.20
CA ILE A 180 -6.61 -10.68 11.60
C ILE A 180 -6.93 -11.19 10.19
N LEU A 181 -6.25 -12.23 9.70
CA LEU A 181 -6.43 -12.72 8.32
C LEU A 181 -7.89 -13.03 7.98
N GLY A 182 -8.63 -13.63 8.92
CA GLY A 182 -10.05 -13.93 8.75
C GLY A 182 -10.98 -12.71 8.77
N ASN A 183 -10.48 -11.54 9.17
CA ASN A 183 -11.24 -10.29 9.17
C ASN A 183 -11.01 -9.46 7.90
N LEU A 184 -10.02 -9.83 7.07
CA LEU A 184 -9.65 -9.04 5.91
C LEU A 184 -10.54 -9.35 4.71
N ASN A 185 -11.07 -8.29 4.09
CA ASN A 185 -11.81 -8.38 2.83
C ASN A 185 -10.88 -8.38 1.60
N CYS A 186 -9.64 -7.92 1.74
CA CYS A 186 -8.57 -8.15 0.80
C CYS A 186 -7.21 -7.82 1.42
N LEU A 187 -6.22 -8.69 1.21
CA LEU A 187 -4.83 -8.43 1.55
C LEU A 187 -3.99 -8.25 0.28
N PHE A 188 -3.29 -7.13 0.20
CA PHE A 188 -2.34 -6.83 -0.86
C PHE A 188 -0.92 -7.13 -0.37
N MET A 189 -0.19 -7.93 -1.14
CA MET A 189 1.17 -8.34 -0.80
C MET A 189 1.95 -8.74 -2.06
N ASN A 190 3.27 -8.77 -1.96
CA ASN A 190 4.09 -9.43 -2.95
C ASN A 190 4.35 -10.89 -2.58
N ARG A 191 4.95 -11.65 -3.51
CA ARG A 191 5.26 -13.07 -3.29
C ARG A 191 6.16 -13.30 -2.06
N ARG A 192 7.14 -12.44 -1.79
CA ARG A 192 8.04 -12.57 -0.63
C ARG A 192 7.30 -12.39 0.70
N GLU A 193 6.36 -11.46 0.73
CA GLU A 193 5.49 -11.21 1.89
C GLU A 193 4.53 -12.36 2.12
N ALA A 194 3.95 -12.92 1.05
CA ALA A 194 3.09 -14.09 1.12
C ALA A 194 3.83 -15.33 1.66
N LEU A 195 5.08 -15.55 1.21
CA LEU A 195 5.93 -16.62 1.74
C LEU A 195 6.25 -16.42 3.23
N ALA A 196 6.59 -15.20 3.65
CA ALA A 196 6.83 -14.90 5.06
C ALA A 196 5.57 -15.11 5.92
N LEU A 197 4.40 -14.72 5.41
CA LEU A 197 3.12 -14.87 6.10
C LEU A 197 2.72 -16.34 6.28
N THR A 198 2.94 -17.16 5.25
CA THR A 198 2.62 -18.61 5.26
C THR A 198 3.68 -19.47 5.91
N GLY A 199 4.94 -19.00 5.94
CA GLY A 199 6.09 -19.80 6.39
C GLY A 199 6.59 -20.81 5.34
N LEU A 200 6.13 -20.71 4.09
CA LEU A 200 6.55 -21.57 3.01
C LEU A 200 7.95 -21.21 2.49
N GLY A 201 8.64 -22.18 1.90
CA GLY A 201 9.95 -22.00 1.28
C GLY A 201 9.88 -21.20 -0.03
N GLN A 202 11.04 -20.70 -0.51
CA GLN A 202 11.14 -19.87 -1.72
C GLN A 202 10.70 -20.60 -3.01
N SER A 203 10.75 -21.95 -3.03
CA SER A 203 10.33 -22.79 -4.14
C SER A 203 8.82 -23.04 -4.20
N ALA A 204 8.04 -22.62 -3.18
CA ALA A 204 6.61 -22.88 -3.15
C ALA A 204 5.89 -22.25 -4.35
N GLU A 205 5.03 -23.01 -4.99
CA GLU A 205 4.23 -22.54 -6.10
C GLU A 205 3.09 -21.59 -5.63
N LEU A 206 2.58 -20.78 -6.54
CA LEU A 206 1.47 -19.86 -6.24
C LEU A 206 0.22 -20.58 -5.71
N LYS A 207 -0.07 -21.79 -6.21
CA LYS A 207 -1.19 -22.61 -5.73
C LYS A 207 -1.01 -23.02 -4.26
N GLU A 208 0.21 -23.40 -3.86
CA GLU A 208 0.53 -23.77 -2.48
C GLU A 208 0.40 -22.56 -1.55
N ILE A 209 0.89 -21.39 -1.99
CA ILE A 209 0.76 -20.13 -1.26
C ILE A 209 -0.74 -19.80 -1.04
N CYS A 210 -1.57 -19.87 -2.08
CA CYS A 210 -3.01 -19.64 -1.97
C CYS A 210 -3.68 -20.63 -1.00
N ALA A 211 -3.37 -21.92 -1.10
CA ALA A 211 -3.94 -22.93 -0.22
C ALA A 211 -3.58 -22.67 1.25
N ALA A 212 -2.31 -22.30 1.53
CA ALA A 212 -1.85 -21.99 2.87
C ALA A 212 -2.52 -20.71 3.43
N LEU A 213 -2.67 -19.67 2.62
CA LEU A 213 -3.34 -18.43 3.02
C LEU A 213 -4.83 -18.65 3.31
N ARG A 214 -5.53 -19.45 2.47
CA ARG A 214 -6.93 -19.82 2.71
C ARG A 214 -7.08 -20.65 3.99
N ALA A 215 -6.19 -21.61 4.20
CA ALA A 215 -6.16 -22.40 5.43
C ALA A 215 -5.93 -21.55 6.68
N ALA A 216 -5.18 -20.44 6.56
CA ALA A 216 -4.98 -19.44 7.61
C ALA A 216 -6.16 -18.45 7.76
N GLY A 217 -7.24 -18.62 6.98
CA GLY A 217 -8.46 -17.80 7.09
C GLY A 217 -8.59 -16.65 6.08
N LEU A 218 -7.55 -16.36 5.27
CA LEU A 218 -7.59 -15.28 4.29
C LEU A 218 -8.35 -15.72 3.03
N GLN A 219 -9.52 -15.16 2.78
CA GLN A 219 -10.40 -15.56 1.68
C GLN A 219 -10.21 -14.70 0.41
N VAL A 220 -9.60 -13.54 0.51
CA VAL A 220 -9.38 -12.63 -0.62
C VAL A 220 -7.98 -12.03 -0.55
N ALA A 221 -7.22 -12.15 -1.62
CA ALA A 221 -5.90 -11.54 -1.72
C ALA A 221 -5.51 -11.19 -3.14
N VAL A 222 -4.59 -10.22 -3.25
CA VAL A 222 -3.87 -9.87 -4.48
C VAL A 222 -2.37 -10.01 -4.20
N ILE A 223 -1.70 -10.88 -4.96
CA ILE A 223 -0.29 -11.21 -4.77
C ILE A 223 0.48 -10.82 -6.02
N SER A 224 1.25 -9.74 -5.94
CA SER A 224 2.13 -9.31 -7.02
C SER A 224 3.40 -10.18 -7.10
N ASN A 225 3.94 -10.35 -8.30
CA ASN A 225 5.10 -11.23 -8.55
C ASN A 225 6.16 -10.55 -9.45
N GLY A 226 6.44 -9.28 -9.20
CA GLY A 226 7.40 -8.51 -10.02
C GLY A 226 6.94 -8.42 -11.47
N ALA A 227 7.80 -8.86 -12.40
CA ALA A 227 7.48 -8.92 -13.83
C ALA A 227 6.58 -10.11 -14.22
N GLY A 228 6.32 -11.03 -13.29
CA GLY A 228 5.43 -12.18 -13.53
C GLY A 228 3.95 -11.86 -13.26
N PRO A 229 3.06 -12.81 -13.55
CA PRO A 229 1.62 -12.64 -13.37
C PRO A 229 1.25 -12.26 -11.93
N THR A 230 0.36 -11.29 -11.79
CA THR A 230 -0.31 -11.02 -10.51
C THR A 230 -1.37 -12.07 -10.27
N LEU A 231 -1.30 -12.72 -9.12
CA LEU A 231 -2.30 -13.68 -8.67
C LEU A 231 -3.33 -12.98 -7.79
N ALA A 232 -4.58 -13.18 -8.08
CA ALA A 232 -5.69 -12.69 -7.28
C ALA A 232 -6.68 -13.81 -7.00
N TYR A 233 -7.11 -13.97 -5.77
CA TYR A 233 -8.16 -14.93 -5.45
C TYR A 233 -9.25 -14.32 -4.58
N HIS A 234 -10.47 -14.77 -4.79
CA HIS A 234 -11.66 -14.38 -4.04
C HIS A 234 -12.49 -15.64 -3.78
N ASN A 235 -12.54 -16.06 -2.54
CA ASN A 235 -13.15 -17.33 -2.13
C ASN A 235 -12.56 -18.52 -2.94
N ASP A 236 -13.40 -19.24 -3.66
CA ASP A 236 -12.99 -20.42 -4.43
C ASP A 236 -12.36 -20.11 -5.79
N PHE A 237 -12.52 -18.87 -6.27
CA PHE A 237 -12.01 -18.45 -7.58
C PHE A 237 -10.60 -17.85 -7.46
N ALA A 238 -9.74 -18.25 -8.36
CA ALA A 238 -8.40 -17.64 -8.50
C ALA A 238 -8.18 -17.19 -9.94
N TYR A 239 -7.50 -16.06 -10.09
CA TYR A 239 -7.25 -15.41 -11.37
C TYR A 239 -5.77 -15.05 -11.47
N THR A 240 -5.23 -15.07 -12.67
CA THR A 240 -3.98 -14.41 -13.00
C THR A 240 -4.25 -13.25 -13.94
N VAL A 241 -3.51 -12.16 -13.76
CA VAL A 241 -3.47 -11.05 -14.70
C VAL A 241 -2.01 -10.85 -15.10
N GLU A 242 -1.75 -11.01 -16.38
CA GLU A 242 -0.40 -10.79 -16.93
C GLU A 242 -0.06 -9.30 -16.87
N PRO A 243 1.15 -8.92 -16.44
CA PRO A 243 1.57 -7.54 -16.54
C PRO A 243 1.74 -7.16 -18.02
N PRO A 244 1.28 -5.96 -18.42
CA PRO A 244 1.56 -5.49 -19.78
C PRO A 244 3.07 -5.27 -19.93
N GLY A 245 3.59 -5.42 -21.12
CA GLY A 245 4.96 -5.01 -21.41
C GLY A 245 5.12 -3.50 -21.15
N VAL A 246 6.02 -3.14 -20.24
CA VAL A 246 6.34 -1.73 -19.94
C VAL A 246 7.73 -1.43 -20.46
N ASP A 247 7.81 -0.63 -21.50
CA ASP A 247 9.09 -0.08 -21.96
C ASP A 247 9.53 1.05 -21.03
N GLY A 248 10.75 0.96 -20.52
CA GLY A 248 11.35 2.04 -19.73
C GLY A 248 10.75 2.17 -18.31
N ILE A 249 10.97 1.17 -17.45
CA ILE A 249 10.65 1.27 -16.02
C ILE A 249 11.54 2.37 -15.42
N ALA A 250 10.91 3.43 -14.89
CA ALA A 250 11.61 4.53 -14.23
C ALA A 250 11.95 4.21 -12.77
N ASP A 251 10.98 3.64 -12.03
CA ASP A 251 11.12 3.24 -10.63
C ASP A 251 10.05 2.18 -10.29
N VAL A 252 10.40 1.22 -9.45
CA VAL A 252 9.47 0.18 -8.99
C VAL A 252 8.76 0.54 -7.68
N THR A 253 9.18 1.63 -7.04
CA THR A 253 8.63 2.07 -5.75
C THR A 253 7.19 2.53 -5.92
N GLY A 254 6.34 2.12 -4.98
CA GLY A 254 4.92 2.50 -4.99
C GLY A 254 4.04 1.68 -5.94
N ALA A 255 4.61 0.83 -6.82
CA ALA A 255 3.82 0.01 -7.75
C ALA A 255 2.83 -0.93 -7.03
N GLY A 256 3.25 -1.53 -5.91
CA GLY A 256 2.38 -2.35 -5.06
C GLY A 256 1.29 -1.53 -4.35
N ASP A 257 1.63 -0.32 -3.90
CA ASP A 257 0.68 0.60 -3.27
C ASP A 257 -0.36 1.07 -4.29
N ALA A 258 0.08 1.36 -5.52
CA ALA A 258 -0.79 1.73 -6.62
C ALA A 258 -1.73 0.59 -7.02
N LEU A 259 -1.23 -0.66 -7.06
CA LEU A 259 -2.06 -1.85 -7.26
C LEU A 259 -3.16 -1.92 -6.20
N ALA A 260 -2.83 -1.71 -4.93
CA ALA A 260 -3.81 -1.71 -3.85
C ALA A 260 -4.81 -0.55 -3.98
N GLY A 261 -4.34 0.69 -4.16
CA GLY A 261 -5.19 1.87 -4.26
C GLY A 261 -6.18 1.81 -5.42
N GLY A 262 -5.72 1.40 -6.61
CA GLY A 262 -6.59 1.23 -7.78
C GLY A 262 -7.60 0.10 -7.62
N THR A 263 -7.19 -1.05 -7.03
CA THR A 263 -8.10 -2.17 -6.75
C THR A 263 -9.15 -1.78 -5.72
N ILE A 264 -8.76 -1.15 -4.60
CA ILE A 264 -9.70 -0.70 -3.55
C ILE A 264 -10.72 0.29 -4.13
N ALA A 265 -10.27 1.23 -4.96
CA ALA A 265 -11.19 2.17 -5.62
C ALA A 265 -12.24 1.46 -6.47
N GLY A 266 -11.83 0.49 -7.30
CA GLY A 266 -12.76 -0.32 -8.09
C GLY A 266 -13.75 -1.10 -7.23
N LEU A 267 -13.27 -1.76 -6.16
CA LEU A 267 -14.12 -2.51 -5.23
C LEU A 267 -15.16 -1.62 -4.53
N MET A 268 -14.76 -0.44 -4.05
CA MET A 268 -15.67 0.51 -3.39
C MET A 268 -16.67 1.13 -4.37
N GLN A 269 -16.39 1.11 -5.66
CA GLN A 269 -17.32 1.51 -6.73
C GLN A 269 -18.22 0.37 -7.22
N GLY A 270 -18.11 -0.83 -6.61
CA GLY A 270 -18.92 -2.00 -6.97
C GLY A 270 -18.45 -2.74 -8.22
N VAL A 271 -17.21 -2.51 -8.66
CA VAL A 271 -16.60 -3.22 -9.78
C VAL A 271 -16.30 -4.67 -9.37
N ALA A 272 -16.52 -5.63 -10.27
CA ALA A 272 -16.22 -7.04 -10.04
C ALA A 272 -14.74 -7.23 -9.66
N PHE A 273 -14.43 -8.15 -8.72
CA PHE A 273 -13.10 -8.31 -8.14
C PHE A 273 -11.97 -8.40 -9.17
N HIS A 274 -12.11 -9.28 -10.17
CA HIS A 274 -11.07 -9.46 -11.19
C HIS A 274 -10.85 -8.20 -12.02
N GLU A 275 -11.89 -7.42 -12.28
CA GLU A 275 -11.80 -6.17 -13.02
C GLU A 275 -11.22 -5.04 -12.13
N ALA A 276 -11.55 -5.02 -10.84
CA ALA A 276 -10.94 -4.12 -9.88
C ALA A 276 -9.41 -4.37 -9.78
N VAL A 277 -8.97 -5.63 -9.84
CA VAL A 277 -7.53 -5.97 -9.90
C VAL A 277 -6.88 -5.43 -11.17
N ARG A 278 -7.54 -5.52 -12.33
CA ARG A 278 -7.04 -4.91 -13.58
C ARG A 278 -6.88 -3.39 -13.46
N GLN A 279 -7.83 -2.71 -12.82
CA GLN A 279 -7.71 -1.27 -12.50
C GLN A 279 -6.52 -1.00 -11.56
N GLY A 280 -6.27 -1.84 -10.58
CA GLY A 280 -5.09 -1.77 -9.74
C GLY A 280 -3.79 -1.94 -10.52
N MET A 281 -3.74 -2.90 -11.43
CA MET A 281 -2.58 -3.10 -12.31
C MET A 281 -2.35 -1.92 -13.27
N THR A 282 -3.42 -1.26 -13.70
CA THR A 282 -3.33 -0.01 -14.47
C THR A 282 -2.63 1.08 -13.67
N ALA A 283 -3.05 1.30 -12.43
CA ALA A 283 -2.41 2.27 -11.54
C ALA A 283 -0.94 1.92 -11.29
N SER A 284 -0.64 0.63 -11.08
CA SER A 284 0.73 0.12 -10.93
C SER A 284 1.58 0.39 -12.18
N MET A 285 1.06 0.12 -13.37
CA MET A 285 1.75 0.37 -14.64
C MET A 285 2.06 1.86 -14.84
N LEU A 286 1.11 2.74 -14.54
CA LEU A 286 1.31 4.18 -14.61
C LEU A 286 2.40 4.64 -13.62
N THR A 287 2.45 4.06 -12.42
CA THR A 287 3.46 4.34 -11.41
C THR A 287 4.85 3.92 -11.89
N LEU A 288 5.01 2.74 -12.48
CA LEU A 288 6.29 2.23 -13.00
C LEU A 288 6.93 3.13 -14.06
N LYS A 289 6.15 3.96 -14.76
CA LYS A 289 6.63 4.89 -15.80
C LYS A 289 7.16 6.20 -15.23
N THR A 290 7.07 6.43 -13.92
CA THR A 290 7.47 7.67 -13.26
C THR A 290 8.45 7.41 -12.13
N HIS A 291 9.10 8.46 -11.65
CA HIS A 291 9.91 8.40 -10.44
C HIS A 291 9.09 8.68 -9.16
N SER A 292 7.80 9.01 -9.29
CA SER A 292 6.92 9.22 -8.15
C SER A 292 6.21 7.94 -7.75
N ALA A 293 6.16 7.66 -6.46
CA ALA A 293 5.42 6.53 -5.90
C ALA A 293 3.88 6.66 -6.04
N SER A 294 3.38 7.85 -6.41
CA SER A 294 1.97 8.09 -6.67
C SER A 294 1.83 9.21 -7.73
N PRO A 295 1.93 8.86 -9.02
CA PRO A 295 1.79 9.81 -10.11
C PRO A 295 0.38 10.38 -10.18
N ILE A 296 0.28 11.58 -10.79
CA ILE A 296 -1.00 12.18 -11.14
C ILE A 296 -1.30 11.79 -12.59
N PHE A 297 -2.53 11.37 -12.86
CA PHE A 297 -3.02 11.03 -14.19
C PHE A 297 -4.47 11.49 -14.36
N THR A 298 -4.86 11.74 -15.60
CA THR A 298 -6.25 12.06 -15.94
C THR A 298 -7.09 10.80 -16.08
N PRO A 299 -8.44 10.89 -16.01
CA PRO A 299 -9.31 9.76 -16.30
C PRO A 299 -9.03 9.14 -17.70
N GLU A 300 -8.77 9.97 -18.71
CA GLU A 300 -8.50 9.55 -20.07
C GLU A 300 -7.17 8.77 -20.17
N GLU A 301 -6.12 9.24 -19.47
CA GLU A 301 -4.84 8.52 -19.39
C GLU A 301 -5.00 7.17 -18.69
N PHE A 302 -5.81 7.12 -17.63
CA PHE A 302 -6.11 5.88 -16.93
C PHE A 302 -6.87 4.88 -17.81
N ASP A 303 -7.92 5.34 -18.51
CA ASP A 303 -8.75 4.49 -19.39
C ASP A 303 -7.94 3.97 -20.59
N ALA A 304 -7.09 4.80 -21.18
CA ALA A 304 -6.15 4.39 -22.20
C ALA A 304 -5.16 3.33 -21.69
N ALA A 305 -4.64 3.51 -20.47
CA ALA A 305 -3.73 2.56 -19.83
C ALA A 305 -4.46 1.24 -19.48
N LEU A 306 -5.72 1.30 -19.02
CA LEU A 306 -6.52 0.11 -18.67
C LEU A 306 -6.73 -0.78 -19.91
N SER A 307 -6.88 -0.20 -21.09
CA SER A 307 -7.02 -0.96 -22.34
C SER A 307 -5.79 -1.82 -22.70
N LEU A 308 -4.62 -1.51 -22.11
CA LEU A 308 -3.38 -2.26 -22.29
C LEU A 308 -3.23 -3.43 -21.31
N ILE A 309 -4.03 -3.46 -20.24
CA ILE A 309 -3.97 -4.54 -19.24
C ILE A 309 -4.76 -5.75 -19.78
N PRO A 310 -4.14 -6.92 -19.90
CA PRO A 310 -4.81 -8.14 -20.33
C PRO A 310 -6.00 -8.51 -19.44
N ASP A 311 -6.94 -9.25 -19.99
CA ASP A 311 -8.06 -9.79 -19.23
C ASP A 311 -7.57 -10.78 -18.17
N ALA A 312 -8.29 -10.84 -17.05
CA ALA A 312 -8.00 -11.79 -16.00
C ALA A 312 -8.31 -13.22 -16.47
N THR A 313 -7.36 -14.12 -16.31
CA THR A 313 -7.51 -15.53 -16.64
C THR A 313 -7.87 -16.33 -15.41
N LEU A 314 -9.00 -17.04 -15.44
CA LEU A 314 -9.43 -17.93 -14.34
C LEU A 314 -8.49 -19.14 -14.27
N LEU A 315 -7.91 -19.35 -13.09
CA LEU A 315 -7.15 -20.57 -12.77
C LEU A 315 -8.12 -21.70 -12.40
N ARG A 316 -8.03 -22.80 -13.11
CA ARG A 316 -8.82 -24.03 -12.89
C ARG A 316 -8.11 -24.98 -11.94
#